data_469407bc95863487dd98ada358aa6d4f
#
_entry.id   469407bc95863487dd98ada358aa6d4f
#
_cell.length_a   1.000
_cell.length_b   1.000
_cell.length_c   1.000
_cell.angle_alpha   90.00
_cell.angle_beta   90.00
_cell.angle_gamma   90.00
#
_symmetry.space_group_name_H-M   'P 1'
#
loop_
_entity.id
_entity.type
_entity.pdbx_description
1 polymer ?
#
loop_
_entity_poly.entity_id
_entity_poly.type
_entity_poly.pdbx_seq_one_letter_code
_entity_poly.pdbx_strand_id
1 'polypeptide(L)'
;MLTAVTGINWGDEGKGRVIDLLAENADVVVRYQGGNNAGHTVVAKQQKFVLHLLPSGILHENVICVLGDGMVVDLEHLTNEIAQIREKGVVVTPNNLKLSKRATISMPWHKIQDELEETRLAKTGAAFGSTKRGIAYAYSDKYRKKTLRLGDLLHLKEESVQNRLKMMLEAKNLELAGCYYQEPMSYPALLSWCEAQAAELWPYIVDTGAYPVSYTHLRAHETGAYL
;
A
#
# COMPACT_ATOMS: atom_id res chain seq x y z
N MET A 1 11.64 -6.63 22.58
CA MET A 1 11.48 -8.02 22.01
C MET A 1 10.87 -7.87 20.62
N LEU A 2 11.36 -8.61 19.60
CA LEU A 2 10.78 -8.64 18.26
C LEU A 2 9.91 -9.90 18.10
N THR A 3 8.67 -9.73 17.65
CA THR A 3 7.75 -10.82 17.33
C THR A 3 7.38 -10.71 15.86
N ALA A 4 7.58 -11.79 15.08
CA ALA A 4 7.15 -11.86 13.68
C ALA A 4 5.92 -12.80 13.58
N VAL A 5 4.86 -12.32 12.92
CA VAL A 5 3.67 -13.12 12.61
C VAL A 5 3.69 -13.42 11.12
N THR A 6 3.81 -14.70 10.78
CA THR A 6 3.83 -15.16 9.38
C THR A 6 2.69 -16.14 9.12
N GLY A 7 2.11 -16.09 7.92
CA GLY A 7 1.15 -17.10 7.48
C GLY A 7 1.90 -18.30 6.88
N ILE A 8 1.38 -19.50 7.12
CA ILE A 8 1.88 -20.74 6.52
C ILE A 8 0.91 -21.32 5.48
N ASN A 9 -0.29 -20.78 5.39
CA ASN A 9 -1.31 -21.11 4.41
C ASN A 9 -1.53 -19.94 3.43
N TRP A 10 -2.43 -20.12 2.47
CA TRP A 10 -2.70 -19.18 1.37
C TRP A 10 -3.65 -18.02 1.72
N GLY A 11 -3.82 -17.66 2.96
CA GLY A 11 -4.71 -16.62 3.45
C GLY A 11 -5.70 -17.14 4.50
N ASP A 12 -6.55 -16.24 5.02
CA ASP A 12 -7.64 -16.52 5.96
C ASP A 12 -7.24 -17.18 7.30
N GLU A 13 -5.94 -17.19 7.66
CA GLU A 13 -5.47 -17.75 8.93
C GLU A 13 -5.78 -16.86 10.15
N GLY A 14 -6.41 -15.70 9.93
CA GLY A 14 -6.73 -14.77 11.01
C GLY A 14 -5.55 -13.95 11.52
N LYS A 15 -4.48 -13.77 10.71
CA LYS A 15 -3.30 -12.96 11.07
C LYS A 15 -3.66 -11.58 11.60
N GLY A 16 -4.62 -10.89 10.97
CA GLY A 16 -5.05 -9.56 11.40
C GLY A 16 -5.56 -9.54 12.85
N ARG A 17 -6.29 -10.58 13.27
CA ARG A 17 -6.76 -10.70 14.66
C ARG A 17 -5.62 -11.01 15.64
N VAL A 18 -4.67 -11.83 15.21
CA VAL A 18 -3.48 -12.12 16.04
C VAL A 18 -2.65 -10.86 16.23
N ILE A 19 -2.43 -10.09 15.16
CA ILE A 19 -1.72 -8.81 15.25
C ILE A 19 -2.46 -7.82 16.14
N ASP A 20 -3.77 -7.73 16.06
CA ASP A 20 -4.56 -6.85 16.91
C ASP A 20 -4.37 -7.15 18.40
N LEU A 21 -4.44 -8.44 18.78
CA LEU A 21 -4.17 -8.88 20.15
C LEU A 21 -2.73 -8.59 20.61
N LEU A 22 -1.75 -8.77 19.73
CA LEU A 22 -0.35 -8.48 20.04
C LEU A 22 -0.07 -6.98 20.11
N ALA A 23 -0.81 -6.18 19.35
CA ALA A 23 -0.65 -4.73 19.28
C ALA A 23 -0.97 -4.03 20.61
N GLU A 24 -1.85 -4.59 21.45
CA GLU A 24 -2.15 -4.06 22.78
C GLU A 24 -0.90 -3.86 23.65
N ASN A 25 0.12 -4.70 23.44
CA ASN A 25 1.36 -4.70 24.19
C ASN A 25 2.59 -4.37 23.34
N ALA A 26 2.38 -3.75 22.17
CA ALA A 26 3.44 -3.39 21.25
C ALA A 26 3.70 -1.87 21.26
N ASP A 27 4.95 -1.47 21.16
CA ASP A 27 5.31 -0.07 20.94
C ASP A 27 5.23 0.30 19.46
N VAL A 28 5.53 -0.67 18.58
CA VAL A 28 5.55 -0.49 17.12
C VAL A 28 4.96 -1.71 16.43
N VAL A 29 4.07 -1.47 15.48
CA VAL A 29 3.52 -2.50 14.58
C VAL A 29 3.95 -2.19 13.14
N VAL A 30 4.67 -3.12 12.53
CA VAL A 30 5.19 -2.95 11.16
C VAL A 30 4.46 -3.89 10.21
N ARG A 31 3.82 -3.34 9.20
CA ARG A 31 3.39 -4.08 8.03
C ARG A 31 4.46 -3.93 6.96
N TYR A 32 5.26 -4.97 6.74
CA TYR A 32 6.43 -4.81 5.90
C TYR A 32 6.20 -5.19 4.44
N GLN A 33 5.13 -5.93 4.12
CA GLN A 33 4.83 -6.44 2.78
C GLN A 33 3.32 -6.49 2.52
N GLY A 34 2.93 -6.66 1.26
CA GLY A 34 1.54 -6.75 0.82
C GLY A 34 0.99 -5.41 0.33
N GLY A 35 -0.30 -5.37 0.10
CA GLY A 35 -1.05 -4.21 -0.39
C GLY A 35 -2.48 -4.24 0.14
N ASN A 36 -3.42 -3.59 -0.57
CA ASN A 36 -4.83 -3.51 -0.20
C ASN A 36 -5.71 -4.64 -0.79
N ASN A 37 -5.11 -5.76 -1.19
CA ASN A 37 -5.81 -6.89 -1.79
C ASN A 37 -6.68 -7.68 -0.79
N ALA A 38 -6.31 -7.67 0.50
CA ALA A 38 -7.07 -8.30 1.56
C ALA A 38 -7.45 -7.29 2.63
N GLY A 39 -8.68 -7.36 3.12
CA GLY A 39 -9.14 -6.58 4.26
C GLY A 39 -9.33 -7.46 5.49
N HIS A 40 -9.09 -6.92 6.66
CA HIS A 40 -9.40 -7.57 7.92
C HIS A 40 -10.30 -6.69 8.75
N THR A 41 -11.23 -7.34 9.45
CA THR A 41 -12.16 -6.65 10.34
C THR A 41 -11.69 -6.77 11.76
N VAL A 42 -11.57 -5.62 12.41
CA VAL A 42 -11.26 -5.49 13.84
C VAL A 42 -12.44 -4.84 14.56
N VAL A 43 -12.74 -5.30 15.75
CA VAL A 43 -13.72 -4.67 16.64
C VAL A 43 -12.98 -4.04 17.80
N ALA A 44 -12.98 -2.71 17.86
CA ALA A 44 -12.36 -1.95 18.92
C ALA A 44 -13.34 -0.88 19.44
N LYS A 45 -13.39 -0.66 20.75
CA LYS A 45 -14.29 0.33 21.39
C LYS A 45 -15.76 0.16 20.94
N GLN A 46 -16.23 -1.07 20.80
CA GLN A 46 -17.59 -1.43 20.33
C GLN A 46 -17.91 -0.99 18.88
N GLN A 47 -16.91 -0.59 18.10
CA GLN A 47 -17.05 -0.23 16.71
C GLN A 47 -16.31 -1.21 15.81
N LYS A 48 -16.85 -1.41 14.60
CA LYS A 48 -16.25 -2.27 13.57
C LYS A 48 -15.38 -1.43 12.64
N PHE A 49 -14.12 -1.81 12.49
CA PHE A 49 -13.15 -1.24 11.56
C PHE A 49 -12.79 -2.27 10.51
N VAL A 50 -12.75 -1.85 9.25
CA VAL A 50 -12.26 -2.69 8.14
C VAL A 50 -10.96 -2.03 7.66
N LEU A 51 -9.85 -2.70 7.89
CA LEU A 51 -8.51 -2.22 7.55
C LEU A 51 -7.96 -3.02 6.38
N HIS A 52 -7.31 -2.33 5.44
CA HIS A 52 -6.70 -2.93 4.25
C HIS A 52 -5.20 -2.66 4.19
N LEU A 53 -4.78 -1.40 4.32
CA LEU A 53 -3.38 -0.98 4.32
C LEU A 53 -2.86 -0.69 5.71
N LEU A 54 -3.69 -0.07 6.56
CA LEU A 54 -3.27 0.30 7.89
C LEU A 54 -3.13 -0.94 8.79
N PRO A 55 -2.04 -1.06 9.57
CA PRO A 55 -1.92 -2.07 10.61
C PRO A 55 -2.97 -1.86 11.71
N SER A 56 -3.47 -2.94 12.31
CA SER A 56 -4.47 -2.85 13.40
C SER A 56 -3.98 -2.08 14.63
N GLY A 57 -2.67 -2.01 14.83
CA GLY A 57 -2.06 -1.16 15.86
C GLY A 57 -2.49 0.30 15.83
N ILE A 58 -2.98 0.82 14.69
CA ILE A 58 -3.47 2.20 14.56
C ILE A 58 -4.68 2.50 15.46
N LEU A 59 -5.39 1.46 15.90
CA LEU A 59 -6.54 1.57 16.80
C LEU A 59 -6.14 1.72 18.27
N HIS A 60 -4.85 1.56 18.59
CA HIS A 60 -4.27 1.65 19.94
C HIS A 60 -3.49 2.96 20.09
N GLU A 61 -3.73 3.72 21.17
CA GLU A 61 -3.29 5.11 21.33
C GLU A 61 -1.75 5.29 21.37
N ASN A 62 -1.03 4.31 21.91
CA ASN A 62 0.43 4.41 22.12
C ASN A 62 1.24 3.58 21.11
N VAL A 63 0.64 3.11 20.04
CA VAL A 63 1.29 2.25 19.05
C VAL A 63 1.70 3.06 17.84
N ILE A 64 2.96 2.94 17.44
CA ILE A 64 3.43 3.49 16.17
C ILE A 64 3.24 2.45 15.08
N CYS A 65 2.52 2.81 14.03
CA CYS A 65 2.28 1.96 12.86
C CYS A 65 3.22 2.33 11.72
N VAL A 66 3.83 1.35 11.11
CA VAL A 66 4.78 1.53 10.01
C VAL A 66 4.34 0.73 8.80
N LEU A 67 4.18 1.39 7.65
CA LEU A 67 4.11 0.74 6.35
C LEU A 67 5.54 0.66 5.79
N GLY A 68 6.08 -0.55 5.72
CA GLY A 68 7.49 -0.80 5.44
C GLY A 68 7.85 -0.83 3.96
N ASP A 69 9.13 -1.06 3.68
CA ASP A 69 9.74 -0.99 2.34
C ASP A 69 9.17 -2.00 1.34
N GLY A 70 8.70 -3.16 1.85
CA GLY A 70 8.13 -4.22 1.03
C GLY A 70 6.73 -3.93 0.50
N MET A 71 6.01 -2.98 1.11
CA MET A 71 4.64 -2.66 0.75
C MET A 71 4.47 -2.16 -0.67
N VAL A 72 3.30 -2.45 -1.24
CA VAL A 72 2.71 -1.79 -2.40
C VAL A 72 1.52 -0.97 -1.91
N VAL A 73 1.61 0.34 -2.06
CA VAL A 73 0.67 1.28 -1.45
C VAL A 73 -0.21 1.92 -2.52
N ASP A 74 -1.49 1.64 -2.46
CA ASP A 74 -2.53 2.34 -3.19
C ASP A 74 -2.82 3.65 -2.44
N LEU A 75 -2.41 4.78 -3.03
CA LEU A 75 -2.44 6.08 -2.36
C LEU A 75 -3.86 6.54 -2.04
N GLU A 76 -4.78 6.44 -3.02
CA GLU A 76 -6.17 6.82 -2.82
C GLU A 76 -6.87 5.95 -1.76
N HIS A 77 -6.58 4.66 -1.80
CA HIS A 77 -7.13 3.75 -0.80
C HIS A 77 -6.63 4.10 0.60
N LEU A 78 -5.33 4.42 0.72
CA LEU A 78 -4.73 4.80 2.00
C LEU A 78 -5.30 6.11 2.54
N THR A 79 -5.41 7.16 1.71
CA THR A 79 -6.00 8.45 2.14
C THR A 79 -7.45 8.29 2.57
N ASN A 80 -8.24 7.52 1.81
CA ASN A 80 -9.63 7.21 2.16
C ASN A 80 -9.73 6.39 3.45
N GLU A 81 -8.87 5.39 3.64
CA GLU A 81 -8.85 4.56 4.85
C GLU A 81 -8.50 5.41 6.08
N ILE A 82 -7.50 6.31 5.98
CA ILE A 82 -7.16 7.27 7.04
C ILE A 82 -8.36 8.17 7.38
N ALA A 83 -9.04 8.71 6.37
CA ALA A 83 -10.22 9.57 6.57
C ALA A 83 -11.33 8.80 7.31
N GLN A 84 -11.68 7.60 6.85
CA GLN A 84 -12.73 6.76 7.43
C GLN A 84 -12.48 6.41 8.91
N ILE A 85 -11.24 6.10 9.27
CA ILE A 85 -10.95 5.76 10.67
C ILE A 85 -10.91 7.02 11.56
N ARG A 86 -10.51 8.17 11.02
CA ARG A 86 -10.61 9.47 11.71
C ARG A 86 -12.06 9.87 11.99
N GLU A 87 -12.97 9.68 11.04
CA GLU A 87 -14.41 9.90 11.23
C GLU A 87 -14.98 9.05 12.36
N LYS A 88 -14.39 7.89 12.62
CA LYS A 88 -14.74 7.02 13.75
C LYS A 88 -14.00 7.37 15.06
N GLY A 89 -13.33 8.51 15.12
CA GLY A 89 -12.67 9.01 16.31
C GLY A 89 -11.25 8.45 16.58
N VAL A 90 -10.65 7.75 15.60
CA VAL A 90 -9.26 7.28 15.72
C VAL A 90 -8.31 8.40 15.34
N VAL A 91 -7.35 8.68 16.20
CA VAL A 91 -6.31 9.69 15.93
C VAL A 91 -5.25 9.11 15.00
N VAL A 92 -5.10 9.68 13.80
CA VAL A 92 -4.04 9.32 12.85
C VAL A 92 -3.22 10.56 12.52
N THR A 93 -1.98 10.56 12.91
CA THR A 93 -1.05 11.68 12.75
C THR A 93 0.31 11.18 12.28
N PRO A 94 1.20 12.07 11.82
CA PRO A 94 2.58 11.69 11.53
C PRO A 94 3.36 11.15 12.73
N ASN A 95 2.84 11.28 13.95
CA ASN A 95 3.48 10.73 15.14
C ASN A 95 3.23 9.21 15.26
N ASN A 96 2.04 8.73 14.94
CA ASN A 96 1.66 7.32 15.09
C ASN A 96 1.51 6.54 13.80
N LEU A 97 1.64 7.18 12.63
CA LEU A 97 1.70 6.51 11.32
C LEU A 97 2.96 6.95 10.56
N LYS A 98 3.72 5.98 10.07
CA LYS A 98 4.95 6.18 9.28
C LYS A 98 4.86 5.40 7.98
N LEU A 99 5.16 6.06 6.89
CA LEU A 99 5.19 5.45 5.56
C LEU A 99 6.64 5.41 5.08
N SER A 100 7.13 4.23 4.73
CA SER A 100 8.48 4.12 4.20
C SER A 100 8.63 4.87 2.88
N LYS A 101 9.61 5.76 2.80
CA LYS A 101 9.99 6.39 1.53
C LYS A 101 10.35 5.38 0.43
N ARG A 102 10.67 4.13 0.80
CA ARG A 102 11.03 3.04 -0.13
C ARG A 102 9.86 2.18 -0.55
N ALA A 103 8.69 2.32 0.10
CA ALA A 103 7.49 1.59 -0.30
C ALA A 103 7.08 1.97 -1.73
N THR A 104 6.58 0.98 -2.46
CA THR A 104 6.21 1.13 -3.87
C THR A 104 4.81 1.72 -3.99
N ILE A 105 4.62 2.65 -4.92
CA ILE A 105 3.30 3.18 -5.25
C ILE A 105 2.59 2.22 -6.20
N SER A 106 1.34 1.85 -5.85
CA SER A 106 0.40 1.26 -6.80
C SER A 106 -0.17 2.38 -7.67
N MET A 107 0.34 2.48 -8.88
CA MET A 107 -0.07 3.50 -9.84
C MET A 107 -1.46 3.17 -10.43
N PRO A 108 -2.23 4.15 -10.92
CA PRO A 108 -3.57 3.94 -11.46
C PRO A 108 -3.63 2.86 -12.54
N TRP A 109 -2.63 2.77 -13.41
CA TRP A 109 -2.56 1.76 -14.46
C TRP A 109 -2.50 0.31 -13.96
N HIS A 110 -2.03 0.06 -12.73
CA HIS A 110 -1.97 -1.30 -12.19
C HIS A 110 -3.37 -1.87 -11.97
N LYS A 111 -4.31 -1.06 -11.47
CA LYS A 111 -5.72 -1.46 -11.31
C LYS A 111 -6.37 -1.67 -12.67
N ILE A 112 -6.15 -0.75 -13.60
CA ILE A 112 -6.68 -0.84 -14.97
C ILE A 112 -6.19 -2.13 -15.63
N GLN A 113 -4.91 -2.43 -15.55
CA GLN A 113 -4.32 -3.63 -16.14
C GLN A 113 -4.88 -4.91 -15.54
N ASP A 114 -5.02 -4.96 -14.20
CA ASP A 114 -5.60 -6.11 -13.49
C ASP A 114 -7.05 -6.37 -13.91
N GLU A 115 -7.86 -5.31 -14.00
CA GLU A 115 -9.25 -5.41 -14.42
C GLU A 115 -9.41 -5.83 -15.89
N LEU A 116 -8.59 -5.27 -16.79
CA LEU A 116 -8.60 -5.60 -18.21
C LEU A 116 -8.17 -7.04 -18.47
N GLU A 117 -7.12 -7.50 -17.80
CA GLU A 117 -6.64 -8.87 -17.90
C GLU A 117 -7.67 -9.87 -17.37
N GLU A 118 -8.22 -9.61 -16.20
CA GLU A 118 -9.25 -10.47 -15.62
C GLU A 118 -10.48 -10.56 -16.52
N THR A 119 -10.88 -9.42 -17.12
CA THR A 119 -11.98 -9.35 -18.09
C THR A 119 -11.65 -10.15 -19.37
N ARG A 120 -10.42 -10.06 -19.86
CA ARG A 120 -9.94 -10.81 -21.03
C ARG A 120 -9.96 -12.32 -20.76
N LEU A 121 -9.44 -12.74 -19.60
CA LEU A 121 -9.40 -14.14 -19.19
C LEU A 121 -10.78 -14.73 -18.94
N ALA A 122 -11.72 -13.94 -18.40
CA ALA A 122 -13.09 -14.38 -18.19
C ALA A 122 -13.79 -14.84 -19.48
N LYS A 123 -13.46 -14.21 -20.63
CA LYS A 123 -14.01 -14.61 -21.94
C LYS A 123 -13.57 -16.01 -22.39
N THR A 124 -12.45 -16.50 -21.86
CA THR A 124 -11.91 -17.84 -22.18
C THR A 124 -12.14 -18.86 -21.06
N GLY A 125 -12.83 -18.47 -19.99
CA GLY A 125 -13.03 -19.31 -18.81
C GLY A 125 -11.78 -19.47 -17.93
N ALA A 126 -10.74 -18.66 -18.14
CA ALA A 126 -9.44 -18.73 -17.45
C ALA A 126 -9.26 -17.61 -16.39
N ALA A 127 -10.35 -16.97 -15.95
CA ALA A 127 -10.28 -15.94 -14.92
C ALA A 127 -9.69 -16.48 -13.61
N PHE A 128 -8.78 -15.71 -13.00
CA PHE A 128 -8.13 -16.09 -11.74
C PHE A 128 -8.96 -15.73 -10.49
N GLY A 129 -9.99 -14.89 -10.63
CA GLY A 129 -10.70 -14.31 -9.49
C GLY A 129 -9.88 -13.21 -8.80
N SER A 130 -9.15 -12.41 -9.56
CA SER A 130 -8.37 -11.29 -9.04
C SER A 130 -9.23 -10.33 -8.23
N THR A 131 -8.64 -9.73 -7.20
CA THR A 131 -9.27 -8.64 -6.43
C THR A 131 -9.38 -7.33 -7.21
N LYS A 132 -8.82 -7.25 -8.41
CA LYS A 132 -8.76 -6.06 -9.28
C LYS A 132 -8.12 -4.84 -8.60
N ARG A 133 -7.19 -5.09 -7.70
CA ARG A 133 -6.45 -4.05 -6.98
C ARG A 133 -5.08 -3.74 -7.58
N GLY A 134 -4.69 -4.47 -8.63
CA GLY A 134 -3.43 -4.26 -9.33
C GLY A 134 -2.19 -4.69 -8.58
N ILE A 135 -2.31 -5.48 -7.52
CA ILE A 135 -1.20 -5.80 -6.62
C ILE A 135 -0.11 -6.61 -7.33
N ALA A 136 -0.47 -7.63 -8.10
CA ALA A 136 0.48 -8.44 -8.85
C ALA A 136 1.27 -7.60 -9.87
N TYR A 137 0.60 -6.69 -10.56
CA TYR A 137 1.21 -5.79 -11.53
C TYR A 137 2.14 -4.77 -10.87
N ALA A 138 1.73 -4.22 -9.73
CA ALA A 138 2.56 -3.29 -8.97
C ALA A 138 3.82 -3.97 -8.42
N TYR A 139 3.73 -5.21 -7.95
CA TYR A 139 4.91 -6.00 -7.57
C TYR A 139 5.78 -6.35 -8.79
N SER A 140 5.19 -6.72 -9.93
CA SER A 140 5.94 -6.94 -11.16
C SER A 140 6.76 -5.71 -11.54
N ASP A 141 6.13 -4.54 -11.58
CA ASP A 141 6.81 -3.29 -11.92
C ASP A 141 7.84 -2.87 -10.84
N LYS A 142 7.60 -3.17 -9.57
CA LYS A 142 8.58 -3.00 -8.49
C LYS A 142 9.87 -3.76 -8.78
N TYR A 143 9.78 -5.05 -9.09
CA TYR A 143 10.96 -5.89 -9.38
C TYR A 143 11.59 -5.57 -10.74
N ARG A 144 10.81 -5.13 -11.72
CA ARG A 144 11.30 -4.57 -12.99
C ARG A 144 11.89 -3.17 -12.85
N LYS A 145 11.82 -2.54 -11.65
CA LYS A 145 12.27 -1.16 -11.37
C LYS A 145 11.55 -0.11 -12.23
N LYS A 146 10.28 -0.34 -12.55
CA LYS A 146 9.43 0.50 -13.41
C LYS A 146 8.27 1.13 -12.62
N THR A 147 8.53 1.62 -11.43
CA THR A 147 7.52 2.27 -10.59
C THR A 147 8.13 3.41 -9.76
N LEU A 148 7.28 4.30 -9.25
CA LEU A 148 7.64 5.27 -8.23
C LEU A 148 7.59 4.66 -6.84
N ARG A 149 8.38 5.23 -5.94
CA ARG A 149 8.33 4.99 -4.50
C ARG A 149 7.67 6.17 -3.80
N LEU A 150 7.20 5.98 -2.58
CA LEU A 150 6.60 7.06 -1.80
C LEU A 150 7.55 8.27 -1.64
N GLY A 151 8.85 8.02 -1.49
CA GLY A 151 9.85 9.09 -1.44
C GLY A 151 9.88 9.97 -2.68
N ASP A 152 9.53 9.45 -3.85
CA ASP A 152 9.49 10.23 -5.09
C ASP A 152 8.39 11.31 -5.06
N LEU A 153 7.32 11.12 -4.25
CA LEU A 153 6.27 12.12 -4.05
C LEU A 153 6.80 13.42 -3.43
N LEU A 154 7.87 13.34 -2.66
CA LEU A 154 8.52 14.50 -2.04
C LEU A 154 9.32 15.32 -3.06
N HIS A 155 9.58 14.77 -4.24
CA HIS A 155 10.45 15.29 -5.29
C HIS A 155 9.75 15.44 -6.65
N LEU A 156 8.41 15.52 -6.68
CA LEU A 156 7.62 15.59 -7.93
C LEU A 156 7.96 16.79 -8.83
N LYS A 157 8.53 17.85 -8.25
CA LYS A 157 8.98 19.05 -9.01
C LYS A 157 10.34 18.86 -9.67
N GLU A 158 11.10 17.85 -9.30
CA GLU A 158 12.39 17.56 -9.90
C GLU A 158 12.24 16.97 -11.30
N GLU A 159 12.99 17.48 -12.25
CA GLU A 159 12.96 17.03 -13.64
C GLU A 159 13.26 15.54 -13.78
N SER A 160 14.15 15.01 -12.95
CA SER A 160 14.51 13.59 -12.91
C SER A 160 13.32 12.68 -12.58
N VAL A 161 12.48 13.09 -11.63
CA VAL A 161 11.27 12.35 -11.24
C VAL A 161 10.21 12.47 -12.32
N GLN A 162 10.00 13.67 -12.86
CA GLN A 162 9.04 13.91 -13.94
C GLN A 162 9.39 13.13 -15.22
N ASN A 163 10.65 13.14 -15.63
CA ASN A 163 11.11 12.38 -16.80
C ASN A 163 10.92 10.87 -16.60
N ARG A 164 11.24 10.35 -15.41
CA ARG A 164 10.98 8.95 -15.07
C ARG A 164 9.51 8.62 -15.12
N LEU A 165 8.62 9.47 -14.59
CA LEU A 165 7.18 9.28 -14.63
C LEU A 165 6.65 9.28 -16.08
N LYS A 166 7.12 10.20 -16.94
CA LYS A 166 6.77 10.24 -18.36
C LYS A 166 7.17 8.96 -19.08
N MET A 167 8.42 8.51 -18.92
CA MET A 167 8.92 7.28 -19.55
C MET A 167 8.12 6.05 -19.13
N MET A 168 7.76 5.96 -17.84
CA MET A 168 6.94 4.85 -17.33
C MET A 168 5.53 4.89 -17.91
N LEU A 169 4.92 6.08 -17.96
CA LEU A 169 3.59 6.25 -18.54
C LEU A 169 3.55 5.91 -20.03
N GLU A 170 4.53 6.36 -20.81
CA GLU A 170 4.64 6.04 -22.24
C GLU A 170 4.73 4.53 -22.47
N ALA A 171 5.62 3.85 -21.73
CA ALA A 171 5.75 2.40 -21.83
C ALA A 171 4.45 1.67 -21.44
N LYS A 172 3.76 2.16 -20.39
CA LYS A 172 2.50 1.57 -19.95
C LYS A 172 1.36 1.83 -20.92
N ASN A 173 1.28 3.01 -21.49
CA ASN A 173 0.29 3.32 -22.54
C ASN A 173 0.48 2.45 -23.77
N LEU A 174 1.71 2.17 -24.21
CA LEU A 174 1.99 1.23 -25.28
C LEU A 174 1.52 -0.20 -24.95
N GLU A 175 1.79 -0.66 -23.71
CA GLU A 175 1.35 -1.98 -23.23
C GLU A 175 -0.19 -2.08 -23.21
N LEU A 176 -0.85 -1.09 -22.62
CA LEU A 176 -2.31 -1.07 -22.48
C LEU A 176 -3.02 -0.93 -23.85
N ALA A 177 -2.51 -0.09 -24.73
CA ALA A 177 -3.06 0.04 -26.08
C ALA A 177 -2.86 -1.22 -26.90
N GLY A 178 -1.65 -1.80 -26.90
CA GLY A 178 -1.32 -2.99 -27.70
C GLY A 178 -2.00 -4.27 -27.21
N CYS A 179 -2.13 -4.47 -25.91
CA CYS A 179 -2.71 -5.69 -25.34
C CYS A 179 -4.22 -5.61 -25.12
N TYR A 180 -4.76 -4.42 -24.85
CA TYR A 180 -6.14 -4.28 -24.39
C TYR A 180 -6.94 -3.22 -25.15
N TYR A 181 -6.36 -2.58 -26.18
CA TYR A 181 -7.00 -1.50 -26.95
C TYR A 181 -7.47 -0.32 -26.09
N GLN A 182 -6.73 -0.05 -25.00
CA GLN A 182 -7.06 1.00 -24.05
C GLN A 182 -6.55 2.35 -24.56
N GLU A 183 -7.35 3.39 -24.38
CA GLU A 183 -6.93 4.77 -24.65
C GLU A 183 -5.76 5.20 -23.75
N PRO A 184 -4.81 5.99 -24.28
CA PRO A 184 -3.66 6.44 -23.52
C PRO A 184 -4.05 7.29 -22.30
N MET A 185 -3.41 7.03 -21.19
CA MET A 185 -3.52 7.89 -20.01
C MET A 185 -2.75 9.20 -20.22
N SER A 186 -3.33 10.31 -19.78
CA SER A 186 -2.74 11.65 -19.88
C SER A 186 -1.67 11.89 -18.82
N TYR A 187 -0.49 12.37 -19.22
CA TYR A 187 0.57 12.75 -18.29
C TYR A 187 0.15 13.88 -17.34
N PRO A 188 -0.47 14.99 -17.80
CA PRO A 188 -0.93 16.03 -16.88
C PRO A 188 -1.91 15.53 -15.83
N ALA A 189 -2.84 14.64 -16.21
CA ALA A 189 -3.79 14.04 -15.27
C ALA A 189 -3.08 13.14 -14.23
N LEU A 190 -2.11 12.35 -14.68
CA LEU A 190 -1.31 11.50 -13.80
C LEU A 190 -0.46 12.31 -12.83
N LEU A 191 0.20 13.37 -13.30
CA LEU A 191 0.99 14.25 -12.44
C LEU A 191 0.09 14.94 -11.40
N SER A 192 -1.05 15.48 -11.81
CA SER A 192 -2.02 16.10 -10.90
C SER A 192 -2.52 15.11 -9.85
N TRP A 193 -2.75 13.85 -10.23
CA TRP A 193 -3.09 12.78 -9.29
C TRP A 193 -1.95 12.55 -8.28
N CYS A 194 -0.69 12.47 -8.73
CA CYS A 194 0.46 12.32 -7.83
C CYS A 194 0.57 13.51 -6.86
N GLU A 195 0.38 14.73 -7.35
CA GLU A 195 0.46 15.95 -6.53
C GLU A 195 -0.64 16.00 -5.46
N ALA A 196 -1.86 15.64 -5.83
CA ALA A 196 -2.98 15.57 -4.88
C ALA A 196 -2.70 14.56 -3.75
N GLN A 197 -2.22 13.36 -4.09
CA GLN A 197 -1.89 12.34 -3.11
C GLN A 197 -0.66 12.74 -2.25
N ALA A 198 0.31 13.39 -2.87
CA ALA A 198 1.48 13.89 -2.14
C ALA A 198 1.09 14.93 -1.09
N ALA A 199 0.16 15.83 -1.39
CA ALA A 199 -0.31 16.87 -0.46
C ALA A 199 -0.88 16.28 0.84
N GLU A 200 -1.55 15.12 0.76
CA GLU A 200 -2.14 14.44 1.90
C GLU A 200 -1.13 13.56 2.68
N LEU A 201 -0.20 12.91 1.95
CA LEU A 201 0.62 11.85 2.52
C LEU A 201 2.05 12.29 2.90
N TRP A 202 2.54 13.44 2.38
CA TRP A 202 3.92 13.87 2.61
C TRP A 202 4.34 13.90 4.10
N PRO A 203 3.48 14.28 5.10
CA PRO A 203 3.91 14.37 6.48
C PRO A 203 4.24 13.00 7.10
N TYR A 204 3.70 11.93 6.51
CA TYR A 204 3.87 10.55 7.00
C TYR A 204 5.09 9.86 6.39
N ILE A 205 5.63 10.39 5.25
CA ILE A 205 6.71 9.75 4.50
C ILE A 205 8.04 9.99 5.19
N VAL A 206 8.69 8.92 5.64
CA VAL A 206 9.94 8.97 6.41
C VAL A 206 10.93 7.88 5.98
N ASP A 207 12.19 8.01 6.41
CA ASP A 207 13.15 6.90 6.32
C ASP A 207 12.90 5.90 7.45
N THR A 208 12.12 4.87 7.16
CA THR A 208 11.81 3.84 8.16
C THR A 208 12.99 2.94 8.51
N GLY A 209 14.04 2.92 7.71
CA GLY A 209 15.26 2.17 8.02
C GLY A 209 16.02 2.71 9.24
N ALA A 210 15.88 3.99 9.53
CA ALA A 210 16.45 4.61 10.73
C ALA A 210 15.59 4.39 11.99
N TYR A 211 14.30 4.06 11.84
CA TYR A 211 13.36 3.89 12.94
C TYR A 211 13.62 2.67 13.83
N PRO A 212 13.93 1.46 13.29
CA PRO A 212 14.20 0.29 14.11
C PRO A 212 15.44 0.42 14.99
N VAL A 213 16.39 1.27 14.61
CA VAL A 213 17.64 1.49 15.39
C VAL A 213 17.35 2.29 16.66
N SER A 214 16.34 3.18 16.63
CA SER A 214 15.92 3.97 17.80
C SER A 214 14.86 3.25 18.66
N TYR A 215 14.18 2.25 18.12
CA TYR A 215 13.21 1.42 18.83
C TYR A 215 13.72 -0.03 18.90
N THR A 216 14.41 -0.37 19.95
CA THR A 216 14.97 -1.72 20.17
C THR A 216 13.92 -2.82 20.36
N HIS A 217 12.62 -2.50 20.21
CA HIS A 217 11.51 -3.42 20.46
C HIS A 217 10.44 -3.38 19.36
N LEU A 218 10.78 -3.80 18.15
CA LEU A 218 9.76 -4.15 17.15
C LEU A 218 9.09 -5.46 17.56
N ARG A 219 7.76 -5.46 17.75
CA ARG A 219 7.05 -6.63 18.27
C ARG A 219 6.27 -7.42 17.23
N ALA A 220 5.91 -6.86 16.08
CA ALA A 220 5.12 -7.62 15.12
C ALA A 220 5.45 -7.26 13.67
N HIS A 221 5.58 -8.28 12.83
CA HIS A 221 5.63 -8.18 11.38
C HIS A 221 4.45 -8.92 10.77
N GLU A 222 3.64 -8.25 9.97
CA GLU A 222 2.68 -8.91 9.09
C GLU A 222 3.37 -9.29 7.78
N THR A 223 3.49 -10.57 7.51
CA THR A 223 3.86 -11.08 6.20
C THR A 223 2.61 -11.52 5.47
N GLY A 224 2.25 -10.84 4.41
CA GLY A 224 1.40 -11.42 3.39
C GLY A 224 2.27 -12.26 2.46
N ALA A 225 2.37 -13.55 2.67
CA ALA A 225 2.93 -14.45 1.68
C ALA A 225 1.87 -14.68 0.60
N TYR A 226 1.99 -13.95 -0.50
CA TYR A 226 1.36 -14.30 -1.76
C TYR A 226 2.51 -14.40 -2.78
N LEU A 227 2.91 -15.59 -3.05
CA LEU A 227 3.61 -15.98 -4.27
C LEU A 227 2.59 -16.59 -5.22
#